data_a28e3418173e45d425f6df9ea17f7ae3
#
_entry.id   a28e3418173e45d425f6df9ea17f7ae3
#
_cell.length_a   1.000
_cell.length_b   1.000
_cell.length_c   1.000
_cell.angle_alpha   90.00
_cell.angle_beta   90.00
_cell.angle_gamma   90.00
#
_symmetry.space_group_name_H-M   'P 1'
#
loop_
_entity.id
_entity.type
_entity.pdbx_description
1 polymer ?
#
loop_
_entity_poly.entity_id
_entity_poly.type
_entity_poly.pdbx_seq_one_letter_code
_entity_poly.pdbx_strand_id
1 'polypeptide(L)'
;MRKLFRYLFSVLLFITSIGLYCSNRLMYMKKKDNDFIVNREKEAGRLDPVSYENLTKQEITIPSPYGYDLKAILVEPFDTKKYVIISHGVTENKTSSIKYMNLFLERGFNGIIYDHRRHGESGGKNTSFGYYEKFDLKQIVDWLKQEKGKDILLGIHGESMGAATMILYAGGIEDGADFYIADCPFSDFKELLDYVIKQEIKLPGKIFIPIANLFLRARARYSIKDISPISFIDKIKSPMLFIHSKKDDFILPEMTQKLFDKKKGPKKLFFAVNGTHAQSYNENKEAYEKAVDDFLKEYVQS
;
A
#
# COMPACT_ATOMS: atom_id res chain seq x y z
N MET A 1 -40.47 -22.08 -24.62
CA MET A 1 -40.12 -20.68 -24.33
C MET A 1 -40.08 -20.32 -22.84
N ARG A 2 -41.14 -20.52 -22.02
CA ARG A 2 -41.16 -20.17 -20.57
C ARG A 2 -40.08 -20.89 -19.73
N LYS A 3 -39.77 -22.17 -19.98
CA LYS A 3 -38.72 -22.92 -19.26
C LYS A 3 -37.33 -22.36 -19.58
N LEU A 4 -37.02 -22.07 -20.84
CA LEU A 4 -35.76 -21.49 -21.27
C LEU A 4 -35.57 -20.09 -20.68
N PHE A 5 -36.62 -19.25 -20.69
CA PHE A 5 -36.56 -17.93 -20.08
C PHE A 5 -36.25 -18.02 -18.57
N ARG A 6 -36.95 -18.89 -17.84
CA ARG A 6 -36.70 -19.10 -16.41
C ARG A 6 -35.26 -19.55 -16.14
N TYR A 7 -34.74 -20.48 -16.96
CA TYR A 7 -33.35 -20.93 -16.85
C TYR A 7 -32.36 -19.79 -17.08
N LEU A 8 -32.51 -19.03 -18.17
CA LEU A 8 -31.65 -17.90 -18.49
C LEU A 8 -31.73 -16.82 -17.40
N PHE A 9 -32.93 -16.53 -16.89
CA PHE A 9 -33.11 -15.61 -15.79
C PHE A 9 -32.43 -16.06 -14.51
N SER A 10 -32.48 -17.34 -14.15
CA SER A 10 -31.81 -17.90 -12.98
C SER A 10 -30.29 -17.82 -13.12
N VAL A 11 -29.74 -18.11 -14.30
CA VAL A 11 -28.32 -17.98 -14.58
C VAL A 11 -27.86 -16.52 -14.47
N LEU A 12 -28.62 -15.59 -15.04
CA LEU A 12 -28.32 -14.17 -14.95
C LEU A 12 -28.33 -13.69 -13.49
N LEU A 13 -29.36 -14.07 -12.72
CA LEU A 13 -29.46 -13.74 -11.31
C LEU A 13 -28.27 -14.28 -10.51
N PHE A 14 -27.86 -15.51 -10.78
CA PHE A 14 -26.72 -16.15 -10.13
C PHE A 14 -25.41 -15.40 -10.45
N ILE A 15 -25.14 -15.10 -11.73
CA ILE A 15 -23.93 -14.34 -12.14
C ILE A 15 -23.93 -12.94 -11.50
N THR A 16 -25.10 -12.28 -11.47
CA THR A 16 -25.24 -10.95 -10.85
C THR A 16 -24.95 -11.01 -9.36
N SER A 17 -25.48 -12.01 -8.65
CA SER A 17 -25.24 -12.18 -7.21
C SER A 17 -23.76 -12.41 -6.90
N ILE A 18 -23.09 -13.28 -7.66
CA ILE A 18 -21.64 -13.51 -7.52
C ILE A 18 -20.87 -12.22 -7.83
N GLY A 19 -21.21 -11.54 -8.91
CA GLY A 19 -20.51 -10.32 -9.33
C GLY A 19 -20.63 -9.20 -8.30
N LEU A 20 -21.82 -9.00 -7.74
CA LEU A 20 -22.06 -8.05 -6.66
C LEU A 20 -21.29 -8.45 -5.40
N TYR A 21 -21.36 -9.71 -4.99
CA TYR A 21 -20.65 -10.21 -3.82
C TYR A 21 -19.14 -10.01 -3.94
N CYS A 22 -18.53 -10.50 -5.03
CA CYS A 22 -17.08 -10.38 -5.23
C CYS A 22 -16.62 -8.93 -5.35
N SER A 23 -17.34 -8.10 -6.14
CA SER A 23 -16.99 -6.69 -6.26
C SER A 23 -17.19 -5.93 -4.95
N ASN A 24 -18.22 -6.25 -4.15
CA ASN A 24 -18.39 -5.67 -2.82
C ASN A 24 -17.24 -6.03 -1.88
N ARG A 25 -16.80 -7.29 -1.86
CA ARG A 25 -15.66 -7.71 -1.03
C ARG A 25 -14.39 -6.92 -1.35
N LEU A 26 -14.14 -6.60 -2.62
CA LEU A 26 -12.99 -5.82 -3.05
C LEU A 26 -13.17 -4.32 -2.76
N MET A 27 -14.32 -3.76 -3.14
CA MET A 27 -14.58 -2.32 -3.02
C MET A 27 -14.79 -1.86 -1.58
N TYR A 28 -15.39 -2.70 -0.75
CA TYR A 28 -15.89 -2.35 0.59
C TYR A 28 -15.36 -3.27 1.68
N MET A 29 -14.07 -3.61 1.63
CA MET A 29 -13.43 -4.40 2.69
C MET A 29 -13.72 -3.79 4.07
N LYS A 30 -13.96 -4.65 5.06
CA LYS A 30 -14.14 -4.22 6.43
C LYS A 30 -12.81 -3.66 6.95
N LYS A 31 -12.80 -2.38 7.25
CA LYS A 31 -11.65 -1.70 7.85
C LYS A 31 -11.53 -2.07 9.32
N LYS A 32 -10.32 -2.06 9.83
CA LYS A 32 -10.07 -2.13 11.27
C LYS A 32 -10.54 -0.82 11.91
N ASP A 33 -11.06 -0.94 13.10
CA ASP A 33 -11.46 0.22 13.89
C ASP A 33 -10.23 1.00 14.36
N ASN A 34 -10.36 2.33 14.47
CA ASN A 34 -9.24 3.19 14.87
C ASN A 34 -8.74 2.85 16.27
N ASP A 35 -9.68 2.64 17.22
CA ASP A 35 -9.30 2.32 18.59
C ASP A 35 -8.60 0.96 18.69
N PHE A 36 -9.03 0.00 17.87
CA PHE A 36 -8.34 -1.28 17.74
C PHE A 36 -6.90 -1.10 17.26
N ILE A 37 -6.67 -0.27 16.21
CA ILE A 37 -5.32 -0.02 15.69
C ILE A 37 -4.48 0.70 16.74
N VAL A 38 -4.99 1.77 17.35
CA VAL A 38 -4.29 2.53 18.39
C VAL A 38 -3.88 1.64 19.56
N ASN A 39 -4.82 0.84 20.10
CA ASN A 39 -4.55 -0.04 21.23
C ASN A 39 -3.51 -1.11 20.87
N ARG A 40 -3.63 -1.74 19.70
CA ARG A 40 -2.66 -2.71 19.21
C ARG A 40 -1.24 -2.11 19.10
N GLU A 41 -1.11 -0.90 18.55
CA GLU A 41 0.20 -0.25 18.42
C GLU A 41 0.78 0.16 19.79
N LYS A 42 -0.07 0.57 20.74
CA LYS A 42 0.33 0.86 22.13
C LYS A 42 0.79 -0.40 22.88
N GLU A 43 -0.03 -1.46 22.85
CA GLU A 43 0.28 -2.73 23.53
C GLU A 43 1.56 -3.37 23.02
N ALA A 44 1.84 -3.20 21.73
CA ALA A 44 3.07 -3.68 21.10
C ALA A 44 4.27 -2.73 21.28
N GLY A 45 4.13 -1.62 22.00
CA GLY A 45 5.20 -0.65 22.25
C GLY A 45 5.68 0.10 21.00
N ARG A 46 4.87 0.13 19.92
CA ARG A 46 5.19 0.82 18.67
C ARG A 46 4.62 2.24 18.61
N LEU A 47 3.66 2.54 19.45
CA LEU A 47 3.10 3.86 19.69
C LEU A 47 3.20 4.18 21.18
N ASP A 48 4.19 4.98 21.56
CA ASP A 48 4.21 5.63 22.87
C ASP A 48 3.39 6.93 22.79
N PRO A 49 2.24 7.02 23.51
CA PRO A 49 1.37 8.19 23.43
C PRO A 49 2.06 9.48 23.85
N VAL A 50 2.92 9.43 24.89
CA VAL A 50 3.58 10.62 25.43
C VAL A 50 4.60 11.16 24.40
N SER A 51 5.45 10.29 23.87
CA SER A 51 6.42 10.70 22.83
C SER A 51 5.71 11.20 21.57
N TYR A 52 4.63 10.52 21.15
CA TYR A 52 3.88 10.92 19.96
C TYR A 52 3.17 12.27 20.12
N GLU A 53 2.59 12.55 21.29
CA GLU A 53 1.94 13.84 21.56
C GLU A 53 2.94 15.00 21.60
N ASN A 54 4.16 14.77 22.05
CA ASN A 54 5.23 15.77 22.11
C ASN A 54 5.93 16.05 20.77
N LEU A 55 5.64 15.25 19.72
CA LEU A 55 6.20 15.51 18.38
C LEU A 55 5.64 16.82 17.79
N THR A 56 6.50 17.57 17.14
CA THR A 56 6.06 18.67 16.26
C THR A 56 5.32 18.09 15.08
N LYS A 57 4.00 18.22 15.07
CA LYS A 57 3.13 17.63 14.06
C LYS A 57 1.99 18.57 13.67
N GLN A 58 1.53 18.43 12.44
CA GLN A 58 0.41 19.18 11.88
C GLN A 58 -0.54 18.23 11.14
N GLU A 59 -1.82 18.32 11.45
CA GLU A 59 -2.85 17.69 10.63
C GLU A 59 -3.00 18.48 9.32
N ILE A 60 -3.00 17.77 8.21
CA ILE A 60 -3.12 18.34 6.88
C ILE A 60 -4.24 17.65 6.09
N THR A 61 -4.89 18.44 5.26
CA THR A 61 -5.94 17.98 4.35
C THR A 61 -5.51 18.29 2.93
N ILE A 62 -5.39 17.23 2.12
CA ILE A 62 -4.93 17.33 0.72
C ILE A 62 -6.08 16.90 -0.19
N PRO A 63 -6.50 17.73 -1.16
CA PRO A 63 -7.59 17.37 -2.06
C PRO A 63 -7.16 16.26 -3.01
N SER A 64 -7.96 15.19 -3.06
CA SER A 64 -7.83 14.14 -4.08
C SER A 64 -8.36 14.64 -5.43
N PRO A 65 -7.79 14.21 -6.57
CA PRO A 65 -8.32 14.55 -7.89
C PRO A 65 -9.70 13.93 -8.16
N TYR A 66 -10.21 13.13 -7.23
CA TYR A 66 -11.51 12.45 -7.33
C TYR A 66 -12.60 13.07 -6.45
N GLY A 67 -12.40 14.29 -5.95
CA GLY A 67 -13.42 15.09 -5.25
C GLY A 67 -13.68 14.64 -3.80
N TYR A 68 -12.66 14.21 -3.09
CA TYR A 68 -12.66 13.99 -1.65
C TYR A 68 -11.34 14.43 -1.04
N ASP A 69 -11.30 14.51 0.28
CA ASP A 69 -10.11 14.90 1.03
C ASP A 69 -9.31 13.68 1.50
N LEU A 70 -8.00 13.79 1.40
CA LEU A 70 -7.03 12.93 2.05
C LEU A 70 -6.62 13.56 3.39
N LYS A 71 -6.65 12.78 4.45
CA LYS A 71 -6.25 13.18 5.79
C LYS A 71 -4.87 12.64 6.10
N ALA A 72 -3.96 13.52 6.47
CA ALA A 72 -2.58 13.19 6.75
C ALA A 72 -2.06 13.94 7.97
N ILE A 73 -0.94 13.49 8.50
CA ILE A 73 -0.18 14.15 9.55
C ILE A 73 1.23 14.35 9.04
N LEU A 74 1.67 15.59 9.01
CA LEU A 74 3.05 15.99 8.79
C LEU A 74 3.77 16.05 10.13
N VAL A 75 4.87 15.36 10.29
CA VAL A 75 5.69 15.28 11.50
C VAL A 75 7.06 15.87 11.18
N GLU A 76 7.40 16.99 11.81
CA GLU A 76 8.61 17.79 11.50
C GLU A 76 9.39 18.18 12.76
N PRO A 77 10.00 17.22 13.48
CA PRO A 77 10.81 17.56 14.64
C PRO A 77 12.20 18.10 14.29
N PHE A 78 12.63 18.04 13.02
CA PHE A 78 13.99 18.38 12.60
C PHE A 78 14.01 19.54 11.59
N ASP A 79 15.00 20.40 11.70
CA ASP A 79 15.36 21.37 10.65
C ASP A 79 16.19 20.64 9.57
N THR A 80 15.50 19.97 8.66
CA THR A 80 16.13 19.17 7.61
C THR A 80 15.30 19.17 6.33
N LYS A 81 15.94 18.91 5.20
CA LYS A 81 15.26 18.66 3.91
C LYS A 81 14.99 17.21 3.59
N LYS A 82 15.11 16.31 4.58
CA LYS A 82 14.87 14.86 4.41
C LYS A 82 13.45 14.53 4.83
N TYR A 83 12.68 13.97 3.91
CA TYR A 83 11.28 13.62 4.13
C TYR A 83 10.99 12.18 3.71
N VAL A 84 10.06 11.54 4.39
CA VAL A 84 9.51 10.25 4.01
C VAL A 84 7.98 10.28 4.01
N ILE A 85 7.35 9.74 2.98
CA ILE A 85 5.91 9.48 2.94
C ILE A 85 5.68 8.00 3.24
N ILE A 86 4.75 7.70 4.16
CA ILE A 86 4.45 6.32 4.55
C ILE A 86 3.03 5.96 4.15
N SER A 87 2.93 4.91 3.35
CA SER A 87 1.73 4.40 2.71
C SER A 87 1.32 3.07 3.35
N HIS A 88 0.23 3.07 4.13
CA HIS A 88 -0.21 1.92 4.92
C HIS A 88 -0.85 0.79 4.10
N GLY A 89 -0.97 -0.39 4.69
CA GLY A 89 -1.66 -1.55 4.11
C GLY A 89 -3.20 -1.40 4.06
N VAL A 90 -3.84 -2.28 3.29
CA VAL A 90 -5.31 -2.34 3.23
C VAL A 90 -5.90 -2.64 4.61
N THR A 91 -7.06 -2.09 4.91
CA THR A 91 -7.80 -2.15 6.19
C THR A 91 -7.18 -1.39 7.37
N GLU A 92 -5.94 -0.95 7.26
CA GLU A 92 -5.23 -0.11 8.25
C GLU A 92 -5.60 1.39 8.09
N ASN A 93 -4.93 2.24 8.85
CA ASN A 93 -4.98 3.70 8.74
C ASN A 93 -3.60 4.31 9.02
N LYS A 94 -3.49 5.64 8.98
CA LYS A 94 -2.24 6.37 9.23
C LYS A 94 -1.58 6.04 10.58
N THR A 95 -2.35 5.65 11.61
CA THR A 95 -1.79 5.29 12.92
C THR A 95 -0.91 4.04 12.84
N SER A 96 -1.27 3.06 12.00
CA SER A 96 -0.43 1.87 11.80
C SER A 96 0.93 2.18 11.16
N SER A 97 1.06 3.34 10.53
CA SER A 97 2.31 3.82 9.91
C SER A 97 3.29 4.42 10.90
N ILE A 98 2.87 4.70 12.15
CA ILE A 98 3.71 5.37 13.16
C ILE A 98 5.00 4.60 13.43
N LYS A 99 4.95 3.27 13.42
CA LYS A 99 6.15 2.41 13.58
C LYS A 99 7.24 2.72 12.53
N TYR A 100 6.84 2.93 11.27
CA TYR A 100 7.75 3.29 10.20
C TYR A 100 8.13 4.76 10.22
N MET A 101 7.21 5.63 10.63
CA MET A 101 7.54 7.03 10.88
C MET A 101 8.65 7.14 11.93
N ASN A 102 8.54 6.46 13.08
CA ASN A 102 9.56 6.43 14.12
C ASN A 102 10.91 5.91 13.59
N LEU A 103 10.88 4.82 12.79
CA LEU A 103 12.07 4.30 12.12
C LEU A 103 12.84 5.39 11.32
N PHE A 104 12.12 6.26 10.61
CA PHE A 104 12.73 7.33 9.83
C PHE A 104 13.05 8.57 10.65
N LEU A 105 12.28 8.90 11.70
CA LEU A 105 12.62 9.95 12.64
C LEU A 105 13.97 9.68 13.32
N GLU A 106 14.24 8.44 13.74
CA GLU A 106 15.53 8.02 14.30
C GLU A 106 16.71 8.21 13.32
N ARG A 107 16.41 8.37 12.03
CA ARG A 107 17.39 8.61 10.94
C ARG A 107 17.41 10.06 10.46
N GLY A 108 16.78 10.96 11.22
CA GLY A 108 16.75 12.40 10.93
C GLY A 108 15.90 12.79 9.72
N PHE A 109 14.90 11.99 9.36
CA PHE A 109 13.89 12.36 8.38
C PHE A 109 12.66 12.95 9.08
N ASN A 110 12.07 13.94 8.48
CA ASN A 110 10.68 14.33 8.73
C ASN A 110 9.73 13.38 7.98
N GLY A 111 8.47 13.28 8.40
CA GLY A 111 7.57 12.27 7.82
C GLY A 111 6.15 12.75 7.55
N ILE A 112 5.52 12.14 6.57
CA ILE A 112 4.07 12.21 6.35
C ILE A 112 3.48 10.81 6.48
N ILE A 113 2.49 10.67 7.35
CA ILE A 113 1.59 9.52 7.41
C ILE A 113 0.21 9.96 6.97
N TYR A 114 -0.48 9.17 6.16
CA TYR A 114 -1.79 9.55 5.61
C TYR A 114 -2.74 8.37 5.54
N ASP A 115 -4.02 8.66 5.50
CA ASP A 115 -5.06 7.68 5.27
C ASP A 115 -5.31 7.54 3.76
N HIS A 116 -5.21 6.32 3.25
CA HIS A 116 -5.67 6.02 1.89
C HIS A 116 -7.16 6.32 1.72
N ARG A 117 -7.59 6.49 0.47
CA ARG A 117 -9.01 6.63 0.14
C ARG A 117 -9.84 5.56 0.85
N ARG A 118 -10.98 5.96 1.39
CA ARG A 118 -11.90 5.12 2.15
C ARG A 118 -11.29 4.49 3.43
N HIS A 119 -10.11 4.87 3.87
CA HIS A 119 -9.52 4.43 5.13
C HIS A 119 -9.45 5.59 6.12
N GLY A 120 -9.37 5.24 7.42
CA GLY A 120 -9.31 6.25 8.48
C GLY A 120 -10.32 7.36 8.29
N GLU A 121 -9.84 8.59 8.25
CA GLU A 121 -10.62 9.82 8.08
C GLU A 121 -10.67 10.34 6.64
N SER A 122 -9.91 9.73 5.71
CA SER A 122 -9.94 10.11 4.30
C SER A 122 -11.26 9.71 3.63
N GLY A 123 -11.69 10.56 2.72
CA GLY A 123 -12.85 10.30 1.87
C GLY A 123 -12.64 9.19 0.85
N GLY A 124 -13.55 9.12 -0.12
CA GLY A 124 -13.50 8.12 -1.19
C GLY A 124 -14.54 7.02 -1.05
N LYS A 125 -15.06 6.57 -2.19
CA LYS A 125 -16.21 5.65 -2.25
C LYS A 125 -15.84 4.19 -2.05
N ASN A 126 -14.65 3.78 -2.50
CA ASN A 126 -14.20 2.39 -2.51
C ASN A 126 -12.68 2.29 -2.44
N THR A 127 -12.18 1.17 -1.97
CA THR A 127 -10.76 0.76 -2.10
C THR A 127 -10.50 0.28 -3.52
N SER A 128 -9.32 0.54 -4.08
CA SER A 128 -8.94 0.11 -5.44
C SER A 128 -7.54 -0.49 -5.56
N PHE A 129 -6.92 -0.86 -4.43
CA PHE A 129 -5.66 -1.60 -4.34
C PHE A 129 -4.50 -0.99 -5.13
N GLY A 130 -4.45 0.34 -5.20
CA GLY A 130 -3.42 1.09 -5.91
C GLY A 130 -3.89 1.72 -7.22
N TYR A 131 -5.07 1.37 -7.75
CA TYR A 131 -5.54 1.97 -9.01
C TYR A 131 -5.80 3.47 -8.88
N TYR A 132 -6.63 3.89 -7.95
CA TYR A 132 -6.87 5.29 -7.64
C TYR A 132 -5.89 5.83 -6.59
N GLU A 133 -5.46 4.99 -5.65
CA GLU A 133 -4.56 5.36 -4.56
C GLU A 133 -3.22 5.91 -5.08
N LYS A 134 -2.72 5.48 -6.25
CA LYS A 134 -1.50 6.03 -6.86
C LYS A 134 -1.63 7.51 -7.25
N PHE A 135 -2.82 7.97 -7.63
CA PHE A 135 -3.06 9.38 -7.95
C PHE A 135 -3.22 10.21 -6.68
N ASP A 136 -3.78 9.61 -5.61
CA ASP A 136 -3.83 10.21 -4.29
C ASP A 136 -2.41 10.39 -3.72
N LEU A 137 -1.56 9.37 -3.85
CA LEU A 137 -0.15 9.45 -3.46
C LEU A 137 0.59 10.55 -4.24
N LYS A 138 0.30 10.70 -5.54
CA LYS A 138 0.84 11.81 -6.33
C LYS A 138 0.46 13.16 -5.73
N GLN A 139 -0.79 13.37 -5.29
CA GLN A 139 -1.20 14.63 -4.66
C GLN A 139 -0.42 14.91 -3.37
N ILE A 140 -0.12 13.87 -2.59
CA ILE A 140 0.68 14.01 -1.36
C ILE A 140 2.12 14.41 -1.70
N VAL A 141 2.73 13.77 -2.71
CA VAL A 141 4.08 14.12 -3.19
C VAL A 141 4.12 15.55 -3.73
N ASP A 142 3.15 15.92 -4.56
CA ASP A 142 3.08 17.27 -5.16
C ASP A 142 2.90 18.33 -4.06
N TRP A 143 1.99 18.08 -3.11
CA TRP A 143 1.76 18.96 -1.97
C TRP A 143 3.04 19.15 -1.15
N LEU A 144 3.73 18.06 -0.81
CA LEU A 144 4.95 18.15 -0.02
C LEU A 144 6.06 18.96 -0.76
N LYS A 145 6.24 18.70 -2.06
CA LYS A 145 7.21 19.43 -2.88
C LYS A 145 6.84 20.92 -3.06
N GLN A 146 5.56 21.23 -3.05
CA GLN A 146 5.09 22.63 -3.09
C GLN A 146 5.38 23.35 -1.78
N GLU A 147 5.12 22.71 -0.63
CA GLU A 147 5.30 23.29 0.70
C GLU A 147 6.78 23.39 1.13
N LYS A 148 7.60 22.40 0.80
CA LYS A 148 8.98 22.27 1.31
C LYS A 148 10.06 22.56 0.25
N GLY A 149 9.67 22.78 -0.98
CA GLY A 149 10.59 22.93 -2.12
C GLY A 149 10.87 21.64 -2.84
N LYS A 150 11.39 21.76 -4.07
CA LYS A 150 11.70 20.61 -4.93
C LYS A 150 13.06 19.97 -4.62
N ASP A 151 13.87 20.65 -3.83
CA ASP A 151 15.22 20.23 -3.44
C ASP A 151 15.27 19.41 -2.14
N ILE A 152 14.12 18.86 -1.74
CA ILE A 152 14.04 17.88 -0.64
C ILE A 152 14.53 16.51 -1.07
N LEU A 153 15.15 15.79 -0.15
CA LEU A 153 15.42 14.37 -0.27
C LEU A 153 14.16 13.61 0.16
N LEU A 154 13.47 13.02 -0.79
CA LEU A 154 12.18 12.37 -0.56
C LEU A 154 12.27 10.84 -0.69
N GLY A 155 11.90 10.14 0.37
CA GLY A 155 11.64 8.70 0.34
C GLY A 155 10.15 8.38 0.37
N ILE A 156 9.77 7.22 -0.15
CA ILE A 156 8.43 6.67 0.03
C ILE A 156 8.55 5.24 0.56
N HIS A 157 7.94 4.98 1.70
CA HIS A 157 7.80 3.65 2.28
C HIS A 157 6.37 3.16 2.12
N GLY A 158 6.17 1.96 1.62
CA GLY A 158 4.85 1.34 1.49
C GLY A 158 4.81 -0.05 2.09
N GLU A 159 3.70 -0.38 2.77
CA GLU A 159 3.42 -1.71 3.30
C GLU A 159 2.25 -2.34 2.52
N SER A 160 2.40 -3.55 1.99
CA SER A 160 1.32 -4.34 1.35
C SER A 160 0.64 -3.56 0.20
N MET A 161 -0.65 -3.23 0.32
CA MET A 161 -1.35 -2.35 -0.63
C MET A 161 -0.63 -1.01 -0.82
N GLY A 162 -0.07 -0.44 0.25
CA GLY A 162 0.71 0.80 0.19
C GLY A 162 1.97 0.64 -0.66
N ALA A 163 2.66 -0.50 -0.56
CA ALA A 163 3.83 -0.81 -1.39
C ALA A 163 3.46 -0.98 -2.87
N ALA A 164 2.35 -1.68 -3.16
CA ALA A 164 1.84 -1.80 -4.51
C ALA A 164 1.41 -0.44 -5.09
N THR A 165 0.74 0.40 -4.28
CA THR A 165 0.36 1.77 -4.65
C THR A 165 1.58 2.61 -5.02
N MET A 166 2.62 2.55 -4.20
CA MET A 166 3.89 3.24 -4.43
C MET A 166 4.55 2.80 -5.75
N ILE A 167 4.61 1.50 -6.03
CA ILE A 167 5.18 0.98 -7.29
C ILE A 167 4.34 1.43 -8.49
N LEU A 168 3.01 1.38 -8.38
CA LEU A 168 2.09 1.85 -9.43
C LEU A 168 2.18 3.37 -9.65
N TYR A 169 2.46 4.15 -8.61
CA TYR A 169 2.76 5.58 -8.73
C TYR A 169 4.10 5.78 -9.42
N ALA A 170 5.18 5.22 -8.87
CA ALA A 170 6.55 5.47 -9.32
C ALA A 170 6.80 5.02 -10.76
N GLY A 171 6.29 3.84 -11.14
CA GLY A 171 6.50 3.32 -12.49
C GLY A 171 5.40 3.64 -13.50
N GLY A 172 4.20 4.00 -13.01
CA GLY A 172 3.02 4.21 -13.86
C GLY A 172 2.62 5.67 -14.04
N ILE A 173 3.06 6.57 -13.16
CA ILE A 173 2.77 8.00 -13.24
C ILE A 173 4.08 8.79 -13.30
N GLU A 174 4.88 8.75 -12.23
CA GLU A 174 6.08 9.56 -12.06
C GLU A 174 7.02 8.90 -11.06
N ASP A 175 8.30 8.75 -11.42
CA ASP A 175 9.38 8.34 -10.51
C ASP A 175 9.78 9.56 -9.65
N GLY A 176 8.86 9.94 -8.75
CA GLY A 176 8.85 11.25 -8.10
C GLY A 176 9.50 11.30 -6.72
N ALA A 177 10.18 10.23 -6.29
CA ALA A 177 10.97 10.21 -5.05
C ALA A 177 12.41 9.75 -5.31
N ASP A 178 13.31 10.08 -4.40
CA ASP A 178 14.73 9.76 -4.51
C ASP A 178 15.01 8.30 -4.17
N PHE A 179 14.15 7.68 -3.33
CA PHE A 179 14.22 6.25 -3.02
C PHE A 179 12.87 5.68 -2.59
N TYR A 180 12.75 4.36 -2.65
CA TYR A 180 11.56 3.62 -2.28
C TYR A 180 11.88 2.43 -1.39
N ILE A 181 10.96 2.13 -0.45
CA ILE A 181 11.00 0.90 0.35
C ILE A 181 9.64 0.20 0.22
N ALA A 182 9.65 -1.00 -0.34
CA ALA A 182 8.45 -1.80 -0.58
C ALA A 182 8.43 -3.01 0.36
N ASP A 183 7.60 -2.97 1.40
CA ASP A 183 7.39 -4.07 2.34
C ASP A 183 6.18 -4.89 1.91
N CYS A 184 6.37 -6.18 1.69
CA CYS A 184 5.39 -7.20 1.27
C CYS A 184 4.46 -6.79 0.11
N PRO A 185 4.98 -6.22 -1.00
CA PRO A 185 4.16 -5.89 -2.16
C PRO A 185 3.67 -7.15 -2.89
N PHE A 186 2.45 -7.11 -3.43
CA PHE A 186 2.08 -8.07 -4.47
C PHE A 186 2.62 -7.64 -5.84
N SER A 187 2.97 -8.61 -6.68
CA SER A 187 3.45 -8.34 -8.05
C SER A 187 2.33 -8.03 -9.02
N ASP A 188 1.21 -8.76 -8.89
CA ASP A 188 0.04 -8.64 -9.77
C ASP A 188 -1.23 -8.97 -8.98
N PHE A 189 -2.21 -8.07 -9.02
CA PHE A 189 -3.43 -8.23 -8.23
C PHE A 189 -4.29 -9.41 -8.67
N LYS A 190 -4.28 -9.73 -9.97
CA LYS A 190 -4.99 -10.91 -10.48
C LYS A 190 -4.36 -12.20 -9.96
N GLU A 191 -3.02 -12.27 -9.93
CA GLU A 191 -2.28 -13.40 -9.38
C GLU A 191 -2.58 -13.59 -7.89
N LEU A 192 -2.54 -12.49 -7.12
CA LEU A 192 -2.93 -12.49 -5.70
C LEU A 192 -4.36 -13.00 -5.50
N LEU A 193 -5.31 -12.48 -6.27
CA LEU A 193 -6.71 -12.90 -6.16
C LEU A 193 -6.90 -14.38 -6.51
N ASP A 194 -6.22 -14.88 -7.54
CA ASP A 194 -6.30 -16.33 -7.89
C ASP A 194 -5.79 -17.19 -6.76
N TYR A 195 -4.68 -16.80 -6.14
CA TYR A 195 -4.12 -17.48 -4.97
C TYR A 195 -5.10 -17.47 -3.79
N VAL A 196 -5.60 -16.30 -3.39
CA VAL A 196 -6.51 -16.14 -2.23
C VAL A 196 -7.82 -16.91 -2.45
N ILE A 197 -8.43 -16.83 -3.63
CA ILE A 197 -9.66 -17.57 -3.96
C ILE A 197 -9.42 -19.07 -3.85
N LYS A 198 -8.28 -19.55 -4.35
CA LYS A 198 -7.91 -20.97 -4.26
C LYS A 198 -7.73 -21.41 -2.82
N GLN A 199 -7.14 -20.58 -1.95
CA GLN A 199 -6.96 -20.92 -0.53
C GLN A 199 -8.29 -20.90 0.24
N GLU A 200 -9.10 -19.85 0.08
CA GLU A 200 -10.35 -19.65 0.83
C GLU A 200 -11.50 -20.55 0.34
N ILE A 201 -11.70 -20.65 -0.98
CA ILE A 201 -12.90 -21.26 -1.57
C ILE A 201 -12.60 -22.64 -2.16
N LYS A 202 -11.32 -23.00 -2.33
CA LYS A 202 -10.84 -24.25 -2.98
C LYS A 202 -11.30 -24.41 -4.44
N LEU A 203 -11.62 -23.29 -5.11
CA LEU A 203 -12.02 -23.22 -6.52
C LEU A 203 -11.05 -22.31 -7.30
N PRO A 204 -10.88 -22.54 -8.61
CA PRO A 204 -9.97 -21.73 -9.42
C PRO A 204 -10.55 -20.31 -9.63
N GLY A 205 -9.72 -19.29 -9.44
CA GLY A 205 -10.10 -17.88 -9.62
C GLY A 205 -10.56 -17.54 -11.04
N LYS A 206 -10.18 -18.34 -12.03
CA LYS A 206 -10.60 -18.15 -13.43
C LYS A 206 -12.13 -18.13 -13.64
N ILE A 207 -12.91 -18.60 -12.67
CA ILE A 207 -14.36 -18.56 -12.69
C ILE A 207 -14.87 -17.23 -12.11
N PHE A 208 -14.31 -16.80 -10.97
CA PHE A 208 -14.80 -15.65 -10.20
C PHE A 208 -14.20 -14.32 -10.66
N ILE A 209 -12.90 -14.32 -11.01
CA ILE A 209 -12.18 -13.09 -11.38
C ILE A 209 -12.80 -12.38 -12.59
N PRO A 210 -13.19 -13.05 -13.70
CA PRO A 210 -13.84 -12.39 -14.82
C PRO A 210 -15.17 -11.73 -14.45
N ILE A 211 -15.97 -12.42 -13.63
CA ILE A 211 -17.27 -11.89 -13.16
C ILE A 211 -17.03 -10.68 -12.25
N ALA A 212 -16.15 -10.81 -11.25
CA ALA A 212 -15.78 -9.70 -10.37
C ALA A 212 -15.26 -8.50 -11.19
N ASN A 213 -14.39 -8.75 -12.18
CA ASN A 213 -13.83 -7.71 -13.03
C ASN A 213 -14.88 -6.97 -13.86
N LEU A 214 -15.87 -7.70 -14.40
CA LEU A 214 -16.99 -7.08 -15.11
C LEU A 214 -17.73 -6.07 -14.21
N PHE A 215 -18.02 -6.48 -12.98
CA PHE A 215 -18.72 -5.64 -12.01
C PHE A 215 -17.87 -4.48 -11.50
N LEU A 216 -16.55 -4.69 -11.29
CA LEU A 216 -15.62 -3.60 -10.93
C LEU A 216 -15.56 -2.55 -12.04
N ARG A 217 -15.47 -2.96 -13.30
CA ARG A 217 -15.49 -2.03 -14.44
C ARG A 217 -16.77 -1.20 -14.49
N ALA A 218 -17.92 -1.84 -14.30
CA ALA A 218 -19.21 -1.16 -14.33
C ALA A 218 -19.41 -0.20 -13.14
N ARG A 219 -18.99 -0.59 -11.94
CA ARG A 219 -19.30 0.10 -10.68
C ARG A 219 -18.19 1.05 -10.22
N ALA A 220 -16.95 0.69 -10.46
CA ALA A 220 -15.77 1.41 -9.97
C ALA A 220 -14.83 1.91 -11.08
N ARG A 221 -15.14 1.63 -12.35
CA ARG A 221 -14.47 2.13 -13.55
C ARG A 221 -12.97 1.78 -13.64
N TYR A 222 -12.56 0.66 -13.04
CA TYR A 222 -11.23 0.10 -13.22
C TYR A 222 -11.28 -1.42 -13.42
N SER A 223 -10.20 -1.99 -13.89
CA SER A 223 -10.06 -3.41 -14.13
C SER A 223 -8.98 -4.01 -13.21
N ILE A 224 -9.19 -5.26 -12.77
CA ILE A 224 -8.19 -6.00 -11.99
C ILE A 224 -6.81 -6.01 -12.68
N LYS A 225 -6.79 -6.11 -14.01
CA LYS A 225 -5.54 -6.08 -14.80
C LYS A 225 -4.79 -4.74 -14.75
N ASP A 226 -5.45 -3.65 -14.38
CA ASP A 226 -4.85 -2.32 -14.28
C ASP A 226 -4.04 -2.16 -12.98
N ILE A 227 -4.13 -3.16 -12.08
CA ILE A 227 -3.45 -3.21 -10.79
C ILE A 227 -2.32 -4.25 -10.88
N SER A 228 -1.27 -3.92 -11.59
CA SER A 228 -0.15 -4.82 -11.88
C SER A 228 1.20 -4.12 -11.67
N PRO A 229 1.70 -4.03 -10.43
CA PRO A 229 3.02 -3.46 -10.12
C PRO A 229 4.13 -4.02 -11.02
N ILE A 230 4.11 -5.31 -11.32
CA ILE A 230 5.10 -5.97 -12.19
C ILE A 230 5.15 -5.38 -13.61
N SER A 231 4.05 -4.77 -14.07
CA SER A 231 3.99 -4.15 -15.40
C SER A 231 4.69 -2.79 -15.46
N PHE A 232 5.08 -2.23 -14.32
CA PHE A 232 5.63 -0.89 -14.20
C PHE A 232 6.99 -0.83 -13.51
N ILE A 233 7.38 -1.87 -12.77
CA ILE A 233 8.55 -1.87 -11.88
C ILE A 233 9.88 -1.59 -12.63
N ASP A 234 10.01 -2.01 -13.87
CA ASP A 234 11.20 -1.82 -14.71
C ASP A 234 11.37 -0.38 -15.22
N LYS A 235 10.36 0.47 -15.03
CA LYS A 235 10.41 1.90 -15.39
C LYS A 235 10.96 2.78 -14.27
N ILE A 236 10.96 2.28 -13.02
CA ILE A 236 11.46 3.00 -11.85
C ILE A 236 12.98 3.00 -11.91
N LYS A 237 13.60 4.18 -11.89
CA LYS A 237 15.05 4.37 -11.93
C LYS A 237 15.63 4.51 -10.52
N SER A 238 14.92 5.21 -9.65
CA SER A 238 15.34 5.47 -8.27
C SER A 238 15.60 4.19 -7.49
N PRO A 239 16.55 4.21 -6.54
CA PRO A 239 16.87 3.06 -5.69
C PRO A 239 15.64 2.49 -4.98
N MET A 240 15.57 1.17 -4.86
CA MET A 240 14.46 0.50 -4.18
C MET A 240 14.94 -0.65 -3.30
N LEU A 241 14.52 -0.62 -2.03
CA LEU A 241 14.63 -1.74 -1.11
C LEU A 241 13.32 -2.54 -1.10
N PHE A 242 13.42 -3.83 -1.37
CA PHE A 242 12.33 -4.77 -1.23
C PHE A 242 12.49 -5.52 0.09
N ILE A 243 11.42 -5.61 0.85
CA ILE A 243 11.37 -6.35 2.11
C ILE A 243 10.19 -7.31 2.07
N HIS A 244 10.36 -8.52 2.58
CA HIS A 244 9.26 -9.49 2.72
C HIS A 244 9.57 -10.52 3.80
N SER A 245 8.56 -10.97 4.51
CA SER A 245 8.69 -12.09 5.43
C SER A 245 8.63 -13.43 4.69
N LYS A 246 9.56 -14.34 4.98
CA LYS A 246 9.56 -15.69 4.38
C LYS A 246 8.34 -16.54 4.73
N LYS A 247 7.65 -16.19 5.82
CA LYS A 247 6.46 -16.90 6.32
C LYS A 247 5.15 -16.22 5.96
N ASP A 248 5.17 -15.26 5.04
CA ASP A 248 3.96 -14.61 4.54
C ASP A 248 3.18 -15.60 3.67
N ASP A 249 1.99 -15.99 4.14
CA ASP A 249 1.08 -16.93 3.49
C ASP A 249 -0.12 -16.24 2.83
N PHE A 250 -0.20 -14.90 2.91
CA PHE A 250 -1.24 -14.10 2.28
C PHE A 250 -0.76 -13.47 0.95
N ILE A 251 0.37 -12.76 0.97
CA ILE A 251 1.10 -12.37 -0.24
C ILE A 251 2.41 -13.17 -0.25
N LEU A 252 2.55 -14.07 -1.20
CA LEU A 252 3.70 -14.95 -1.22
C LEU A 252 5.01 -14.19 -1.48
N PRO A 253 6.12 -14.53 -0.78
CA PRO A 253 7.42 -13.87 -0.96
C PRO A 253 7.93 -13.90 -2.41
N GLU A 254 7.51 -14.89 -3.19
CA GLU A 254 7.82 -15.01 -4.62
C GLU A 254 7.28 -13.85 -5.44
N MET A 255 6.22 -13.17 -4.98
CA MET A 255 5.72 -11.97 -5.65
C MET A 255 6.71 -10.81 -5.52
N THR A 256 7.30 -10.62 -4.35
CA THR A 256 8.38 -9.64 -4.15
C THR A 256 9.64 -10.03 -4.91
N GLN A 257 10.00 -11.33 -4.94
CA GLN A 257 11.13 -11.80 -5.75
C GLN A 257 10.94 -11.48 -7.23
N LYS A 258 9.75 -11.72 -7.79
CA LYS A 258 9.44 -11.36 -9.20
C LYS A 258 9.62 -9.86 -9.46
N LEU A 259 9.18 -9.01 -8.54
CA LEU A 259 9.36 -7.56 -8.64
C LEU A 259 10.83 -7.19 -8.60
N PHE A 260 11.58 -7.74 -7.63
CA PHE A 260 13.01 -7.52 -7.50
C PHE A 260 13.75 -7.94 -8.76
N ASP A 261 13.50 -9.14 -9.28
CA ASP A 261 14.18 -9.65 -10.47
C ASP A 261 13.97 -8.73 -11.69
N LYS A 262 12.73 -8.25 -11.87
CA LYS A 262 12.36 -7.39 -12.99
C LYS A 262 12.79 -5.93 -12.84
N LYS A 263 12.94 -5.40 -11.62
CA LYS A 263 13.40 -4.03 -11.34
C LYS A 263 14.79 -3.81 -11.94
N LYS A 264 14.94 -2.76 -12.71
CA LYS A 264 16.22 -2.28 -13.24
C LYS A 264 16.85 -1.23 -12.35
N GLY A 265 18.18 -1.04 -12.45
CA GLY A 265 18.91 -0.06 -11.64
C GLY A 265 19.10 -0.46 -10.17
N PRO A 266 19.44 0.50 -9.28
CA PRO A 266 19.79 0.22 -7.90
C PRO A 266 18.65 -0.46 -7.13
N LYS A 267 18.97 -1.58 -6.47
CA LYS A 267 17.97 -2.35 -5.71
C LYS A 267 18.62 -3.23 -4.66
N LYS A 268 17.91 -3.41 -3.55
CA LYS A 268 18.27 -4.40 -2.50
C LYS A 268 17.06 -5.25 -2.16
N LEU A 269 17.30 -6.44 -1.63
CA LEU A 269 16.27 -7.37 -1.19
C LEU A 269 16.62 -7.89 0.19
N PHE A 270 15.68 -7.82 1.10
CA PHE A 270 15.77 -8.38 2.44
C PHE A 270 14.57 -9.31 2.70
N PHE A 271 14.84 -10.59 2.95
CA PHE A 271 13.84 -11.53 3.41
C PHE A 271 13.94 -11.73 4.91
N ALA A 272 12.94 -11.21 5.64
CA ALA A 272 12.78 -11.43 7.06
C ALA A 272 12.46 -12.90 7.36
N VAL A 273 13.09 -13.45 8.39
CA VAL A 273 12.97 -14.89 8.71
C VAL A 273 11.65 -15.20 9.39
N ASN A 274 11.17 -14.29 10.23
CA ASN A 274 9.95 -14.42 11.02
C ASN A 274 8.84 -13.49 10.54
N GLY A 275 7.63 -13.76 11.02
CA GLY A 275 6.45 -12.93 10.76
C GLY A 275 5.62 -13.42 9.58
N THR A 276 4.31 -13.34 9.72
CA THR A 276 3.32 -13.52 8.65
C THR A 276 3.19 -12.22 7.86
N HIS A 277 2.09 -12.05 7.11
CA HIS A 277 1.86 -10.86 6.28
C HIS A 277 1.93 -9.55 7.08
N ALA A 278 2.72 -8.59 6.58
CA ALA A 278 2.94 -7.27 7.19
C ALA A 278 3.56 -7.32 8.62
N GLN A 279 4.28 -8.41 8.96
CA GLN A 279 4.99 -8.56 10.23
C GLN A 279 6.51 -8.50 10.08
N SER A 280 7.04 -8.19 8.90
CA SER A 280 8.49 -8.14 8.65
C SER A 280 9.23 -7.26 9.66
N TYR A 281 8.72 -6.04 9.90
CA TYR A 281 9.28 -5.12 10.90
C TYR A 281 9.04 -5.61 12.34
N ASN A 282 7.82 -6.01 12.63
CA ASN A 282 7.41 -6.33 13.99
C ASN A 282 8.18 -7.52 14.60
N GLU A 283 8.47 -8.53 13.77
CA GLU A 283 9.07 -9.79 14.21
C GLU A 283 10.60 -9.84 13.95
N ASN A 284 11.16 -8.83 13.28
CA ASN A 284 12.60 -8.80 12.94
C ASN A 284 13.17 -7.38 13.02
N LYS A 285 12.81 -6.62 14.05
CA LYS A 285 13.09 -5.18 14.16
C LYS A 285 14.52 -4.83 13.82
N GLU A 286 15.50 -5.40 14.54
CA GLU A 286 16.93 -5.09 14.35
C GLU A 286 17.43 -5.39 12.92
N ALA A 287 17.03 -6.55 12.36
CA ALA A 287 17.44 -6.94 11.02
C ALA A 287 16.77 -6.07 9.94
N TYR A 288 15.53 -5.65 10.16
CA TYR A 288 14.82 -4.72 9.30
C TYR A 288 15.48 -3.34 9.30
N GLU A 289 15.74 -2.80 10.48
CA GLU A 289 16.43 -1.51 10.68
C GLU A 289 17.80 -1.53 10.01
N LYS A 290 18.58 -2.59 10.24
CA LYS A 290 19.88 -2.77 9.57
C LYS A 290 19.74 -2.80 8.04
N ALA A 291 18.73 -3.48 7.49
CA ALA A 291 18.51 -3.53 6.04
C ALA A 291 18.20 -2.14 5.48
N VAL A 292 17.42 -1.33 6.21
CA VAL A 292 17.14 0.07 5.86
C VAL A 292 18.40 0.91 5.94
N ASP A 293 19.20 0.79 7.02
CA ASP A 293 20.45 1.55 7.19
C ASP A 293 21.47 1.23 6.09
N ASP A 294 21.67 -0.05 5.80
CA ASP A 294 22.58 -0.49 4.74
C ASP A 294 22.12 0.02 3.36
N PHE A 295 20.81 0.11 3.13
CA PHE A 295 20.25 0.64 1.89
C PHE A 295 20.42 2.16 1.79
N LEU A 296 20.05 2.91 2.84
CA LEU A 296 20.18 4.37 2.89
C LEU A 296 21.66 4.79 2.75
N LYS A 297 22.56 4.12 3.42
CA LYS A 297 24.01 4.39 3.34
C LYS A 297 24.57 4.19 1.93
N GLU A 298 24.11 3.13 1.24
CA GLU A 298 24.66 2.78 -0.08
C GLU A 298 24.11 3.65 -1.20
N TYR A 299 22.83 4.04 -1.14
CA TYR A 299 22.15 4.63 -2.29
C TYR A 299 21.58 6.04 -2.07
N VAL A 300 21.54 6.53 -0.82
CA VAL A 300 20.84 7.79 -0.51
C VAL A 300 21.77 8.81 0.16
N GLN A 301 22.73 8.36 0.95
CA GLN A 301 23.61 9.23 1.73
C GLN A 301 25.04 9.29 1.19
N SER A 302 25.27 8.67 0.03
CA SER A 302 26.59 8.66 -0.64
C SER A 302 26.86 9.94 -1.42
#